data_d09399ab2f050bcad62266cd1ccb43e8
#
_entry.id   d09399ab2f050bcad62266cd1ccb43e8
#
_cell.length_a   1.000
_cell.length_b   1.000
_cell.length_c   1.000
_cell.angle_alpha   90.00
_cell.angle_beta   90.00
_cell.angle_gamma   90.00
#
_symmetry.space_group_name_H-M   'P 1'
#
loop_
_entity.id
_entity.type
_entity.pdbx_description
1 polymer ?
#
loop_
_entity_poly.entity_id
_entity_poly.type
_entity_poly.pdbx_seq_one_letter_code
_entity_poly.pdbx_strand_id
1 'polypeptide(L)'
;GLASCIEFVSLQDLKGSLYFGGQYDKLKELVQMQWELLVIDEAHEGVDTSKTDVAFHQIKRNHTLHLSGTPFKALANDKFPADAIYNWTYADEQKAKRDWSDVEHNNPYENLPQLNLFTYQMSEIIRDQLQQGVEIEGETEEYAFDLNLFFSTKANGSFVYESSVDRFLNALTTQEKFPFSTPELRAELCHTFWLLDRVDSAKALAKKLKAHPVFKDYEIILAAGDGRLSEEDEAKKAYDKVRDAIDKYDKTITLSVG
;
A
#
# COMPACT_ATOMS: atom_id res chain seq x y z
N GLY A 1 -8.39 -19.97 -38.78
CA GLY A 1 -7.82 -20.24 -37.49
C GLY A 1 -8.64 -19.50 -36.43
N LEU A 2 -8.96 -20.16 -35.33
CA LEU A 2 -9.56 -19.50 -34.15
C LEU A 2 -8.55 -18.51 -33.61
N ALA A 3 -8.88 -17.20 -33.66
CA ALA A 3 -8.08 -16.17 -33.03
C ALA A 3 -8.36 -16.22 -31.53
N SER A 4 -7.34 -16.50 -30.71
CA SER A 4 -7.43 -16.32 -29.26
C SER A 4 -7.26 -14.83 -28.95
N CYS A 5 -8.07 -14.28 -28.05
CA CYS A 5 -7.90 -12.91 -27.56
C CYS A 5 -7.87 -12.88 -26.04
N ILE A 6 -7.17 -11.90 -25.50
CA ILE A 6 -7.16 -11.56 -24.07
C ILE A 6 -7.59 -10.10 -23.98
N GLU A 7 -8.58 -9.84 -23.12
CA GLU A 7 -9.12 -8.51 -22.88
C GLU A 7 -8.87 -8.13 -21.42
N PHE A 8 -8.32 -6.93 -21.19
CA PHE A 8 -8.13 -6.36 -19.86
C PHE A 8 -9.13 -5.24 -19.64
N VAL A 9 -9.93 -5.35 -18.60
CA VAL A 9 -10.98 -4.38 -18.29
C VAL A 9 -10.89 -3.97 -16.84
N SER A 10 -10.94 -2.66 -16.57
CA SER A 10 -11.04 -2.16 -15.19
C SER A 10 -12.47 -2.34 -14.65
N LEU A 11 -12.60 -2.53 -13.35
CA LEU A 11 -13.91 -2.62 -12.70
C LEU A 11 -14.74 -1.34 -12.88
N GLN A 12 -14.06 -0.18 -12.96
CA GLN A 12 -14.71 1.11 -13.23
C GLN A 12 -15.25 1.19 -14.66
N ASP A 13 -14.51 0.68 -15.64
CA ASP A 13 -14.99 0.60 -17.03
C ASP A 13 -16.19 -0.32 -17.15
N LEU A 14 -16.14 -1.46 -16.49
CA LEU A 14 -17.24 -2.40 -16.44
C LEU A 14 -18.50 -1.73 -15.85
N LYS A 15 -18.41 -1.16 -14.65
CA LYS A 15 -19.52 -0.45 -13.99
C LYS A 15 -20.01 0.76 -14.77
N GLY A 16 -19.17 1.40 -15.59
CA GLY A 16 -19.53 2.54 -16.43
C GLY A 16 -20.28 2.17 -17.73
N SER A 17 -20.21 0.92 -18.16
CA SER A 17 -20.81 0.47 -19.43
C SER A 17 -22.32 0.25 -19.32
N LEU A 18 -23.07 0.64 -20.36
CA LEU A 18 -24.54 0.40 -20.49
C LEU A 18 -24.89 -1.09 -20.37
N TYR A 19 -24.05 -1.96 -20.88
CA TYR A 19 -24.27 -3.40 -20.88
C TYR A 19 -24.14 -4.03 -19.46
N PHE A 20 -23.62 -3.26 -18.49
CA PHE A 20 -23.44 -3.65 -17.11
C PHE A 20 -24.14 -2.71 -16.12
N GLY A 21 -25.11 -1.93 -16.61
CA GLY A 21 -25.91 -1.01 -15.78
C GLY A 21 -25.35 0.39 -15.61
N GLY A 22 -24.32 0.76 -16.40
CA GLY A 22 -23.77 2.13 -16.45
C GLY A 22 -24.43 3.01 -17.49
N GLN A 23 -23.73 4.04 -17.95
CA GLN A 23 -24.27 5.09 -18.84
C GLN A 23 -23.57 5.21 -20.22
N TYR A 24 -22.41 4.56 -20.40
CA TYR A 24 -21.58 4.70 -21.59
C TYR A 24 -21.70 3.50 -22.51
N ASP A 25 -21.86 3.74 -23.82
CA ASP A 25 -21.87 2.68 -24.85
C ASP A 25 -20.45 2.21 -25.14
N LYS A 26 -19.98 1.28 -24.30
CA LYS A 26 -18.66 0.66 -24.40
C LYS A 26 -18.71 -0.80 -23.94
N LEU A 27 -17.71 -1.60 -24.32
CA LEU A 27 -17.58 -3.02 -23.95
C LEU A 27 -18.71 -3.93 -24.48
N LYS A 28 -19.26 -3.61 -25.64
CA LYS A 28 -20.32 -4.39 -26.29
C LYS A 28 -19.85 -5.80 -26.63
N GLU A 29 -18.62 -5.90 -27.12
CA GLU A 29 -18.01 -7.18 -27.50
C GLU A 29 -17.87 -8.12 -26.31
N LEU A 30 -17.57 -7.56 -25.13
CA LEU A 30 -17.40 -8.33 -23.90
C LEU A 30 -18.64 -9.15 -23.55
N VAL A 31 -19.84 -8.59 -23.78
CA VAL A 31 -21.13 -9.26 -23.50
C VAL A 31 -21.55 -10.20 -24.64
N GLN A 32 -21.17 -9.91 -25.87
CA GLN A 32 -21.56 -10.67 -27.04
C GLN A 32 -20.73 -11.95 -27.23
N MET A 33 -19.50 -11.94 -26.74
CA MET A 33 -18.59 -13.08 -26.85
C MET A 33 -18.85 -14.13 -25.77
N GLN A 34 -18.51 -15.39 -26.10
CA GLN A 34 -18.41 -16.49 -25.15
C GLN A 34 -16.93 -16.62 -24.78
N TRP A 35 -16.63 -16.37 -23.50
CA TRP A 35 -15.26 -16.43 -22.96
C TRP A 35 -14.97 -17.81 -22.39
N GLU A 36 -13.74 -18.27 -22.51
CA GLU A 36 -13.32 -19.50 -21.87
C GLU A 36 -13.07 -19.30 -20.37
N LEU A 37 -12.41 -18.21 -20.02
CA LEU A 37 -12.02 -17.92 -18.65
C LEU A 37 -12.22 -16.43 -18.34
N LEU A 38 -12.86 -16.14 -17.22
CA LEU A 38 -12.87 -14.84 -16.57
C LEU A 38 -11.90 -14.88 -15.38
N VAL A 39 -10.90 -14.02 -15.38
CA VAL A 39 -9.98 -13.82 -14.24
C VAL A 39 -10.40 -12.53 -13.52
N ILE A 40 -10.68 -12.64 -12.23
CA ILE A 40 -11.00 -11.50 -11.36
C ILE A 40 -9.83 -11.32 -10.41
N ASP A 41 -9.04 -10.30 -10.67
CA ASP A 41 -7.92 -9.92 -9.81
C ASP A 41 -8.41 -9.04 -8.65
N GLU A 42 -7.70 -9.07 -7.51
CA GLU A 42 -8.08 -8.40 -6.27
C GLU A 42 -9.56 -8.67 -5.88
N ALA A 43 -9.96 -9.92 -5.96
CA ALA A 43 -11.35 -10.36 -5.80
C ALA A 43 -11.96 -10.05 -4.42
N HIS A 44 -11.16 -9.55 -3.46
CA HIS A 44 -11.61 -9.06 -2.16
C HIS A 44 -12.06 -7.59 -2.20
N GLU A 45 -11.67 -6.82 -3.24
CA GLU A 45 -12.03 -5.41 -3.38
C GLU A 45 -13.27 -5.21 -4.27
N GLY A 46 -14.32 -4.66 -3.69
CA GLY A 46 -15.49 -4.18 -4.44
C GLY A 46 -16.30 -5.24 -5.20
N VAL A 47 -16.00 -6.53 -5.02
CA VAL A 47 -16.71 -7.65 -5.66
C VAL A 47 -17.99 -8.01 -4.91
N ASP A 48 -18.12 -7.62 -3.64
CA ASP A 48 -19.29 -7.90 -2.79
C ASP A 48 -20.44 -6.88 -2.93
N THR A 49 -20.41 -6.01 -3.94
CA THR A 49 -21.54 -5.12 -4.20
C THR A 49 -22.50 -5.78 -5.19
N SER A 50 -23.81 -5.67 -4.92
CA SER A 50 -24.85 -6.21 -5.80
C SER A 50 -24.71 -5.78 -7.28
N LYS A 51 -24.19 -4.59 -7.53
CA LYS A 51 -23.91 -4.09 -8.90
C LYS A 51 -22.75 -4.84 -9.58
N THR A 52 -21.75 -5.24 -8.83
CA THR A 52 -20.60 -5.97 -9.38
C THR A 52 -20.98 -7.41 -9.72
N ASP A 53 -21.75 -8.06 -8.85
CA ASP A 53 -22.25 -9.41 -9.12
C ASP A 53 -23.13 -9.43 -10.38
N VAL A 54 -24.04 -8.46 -10.52
CA VAL A 54 -24.86 -8.30 -11.74
C VAL A 54 -23.98 -8.14 -12.97
N ALA A 55 -22.93 -7.31 -12.90
CA ALA A 55 -22.03 -7.10 -14.03
C ALA A 55 -21.30 -8.40 -14.43
N PHE A 56 -20.76 -9.14 -13.48
CA PHE A 56 -20.08 -10.41 -13.79
C PHE A 56 -20.99 -11.49 -14.32
N HIS A 57 -22.27 -11.52 -13.92
CA HIS A 57 -23.27 -12.44 -14.46
C HIS A 57 -23.57 -12.21 -15.94
N GLN A 58 -23.37 -11.02 -16.46
CA GLN A 58 -23.60 -10.69 -17.87
C GLN A 58 -22.47 -11.15 -18.80
N ILE A 59 -21.30 -11.47 -18.26
CA ILE A 59 -20.16 -11.99 -19.02
C ILE A 59 -20.31 -13.50 -19.16
N LYS A 60 -20.66 -13.95 -20.37
CA LYS A 60 -20.78 -15.38 -20.69
C LYS A 60 -19.41 -16.04 -20.66
N ARG A 61 -19.23 -17.03 -19.79
CA ARG A 61 -17.95 -17.73 -19.62
C ARG A 61 -18.13 -19.18 -19.18
N ASN A 62 -17.13 -19.97 -19.46
CA ASN A 62 -17.10 -21.39 -19.03
C ASN A 62 -16.51 -21.50 -17.61
N HIS A 63 -15.48 -20.72 -17.31
CA HIS A 63 -14.75 -20.79 -16.03
C HIS A 63 -14.55 -19.40 -15.43
N THR A 64 -14.38 -19.36 -14.10
CA THR A 64 -14.02 -18.13 -13.38
C THR A 64 -12.88 -18.46 -12.42
N LEU A 65 -11.83 -17.64 -12.44
CA LEU A 65 -10.72 -17.66 -11.50
C LEU A 65 -10.73 -16.38 -10.67
N HIS A 66 -10.79 -16.54 -9.35
CA HIS A 66 -10.65 -15.43 -8.41
C HIS A 66 -9.23 -15.42 -7.87
N LEU A 67 -8.54 -14.29 -7.98
CA LEU A 67 -7.21 -14.05 -7.41
C LEU A 67 -7.33 -13.05 -6.27
N SER A 68 -6.65 -13.29 -5.17
CA SER A 68 -6.62 -12.35 -4.04
C SER A 68 -5.41 -12.60 -3.15
N GLY A 69 -4.70 -11.53 -2.78
CA GLY A 69 -3.66 -11.57 -1.75
C GLY A 69 -4.22 -11.64 -0.33
N THR A 70 -5.49 -11.26 -0.11
CA THR A 70 -6.15 -11.20 1.20
C THR A 70 -7.55 -11.81 1.19
N PRO A 71 -7.70 -13.12 0.93
CA PRO A 71 -8.98 -13.77 0.69
C PRO A 71 -9.80 -14.06 1.96
N PHE A 72 -9.54 -13.36 3.08
CA PHE A 72 -10.06 -13.69 4.40
C PHE A 72 -11.59 -13.78 4.47
N LYS A 73 -12.31 -12.82 3.84
CA LYS A 73 -13.79 -12.82 3.82
C LYS A 73 -14.35 -13.98 3.01
N ALA A 74 -13.74 -14.26 1.86
CA ALA A 74 -14.21 -15.35 0.97
C ALA A 74 -13.99 -16.72 1.62
N LEU A 75 -12.87 -16.90 2.32
CA LEU A 75 -12.56 -18.13 3.05
C LEU A 75 -13.44 -18.31 4.29
N ALA A 76 -13.73 -17.20 5.02
CA ALA A 76 -14.56 -17.25 6.23
C ALA A 76 -16.05 -17.54 5.95
N ASN A 77 -16.54 -17.26 4.75
CA ASN A 77 -17.94 -17.39 4.38
C ASN A 77 -18.27 -18.66 3.56
N ASP A 78 -17.35 -19.61 3.47
CA ASP A 78 -17.50 -20.86 2.70
C ASP A 78 -18.04 -20.62 1.26
N LYS A 79 -17.63 -19.49 0.66
CA LYS A 79 -18.09 -19.09 -0.69
C LYS A 79 -17.68 -20.07 -1.78
N PHE A 80 -16.58 -20.78 -1.56
CA PHE A 80 -16.02 -21.76 -2.48
C PHE A 80 -15.82 -23.11 -1.79
N PRO A 81 -16.06 -24.23 -2.48
CA PRO A 81 -15.74 -25.55 -1.94
C PRO A 81 -14.22 -25.71 -1.77
N ALA A 82 -13.79 -26.46 -0.76
CA ALA A 82 -12.39 -26.57 -0.39
C ALA A 82 -11.48 -27.09 -1.52
N ASP A 83 -12.00 -27.96 -2.38
CA ASP A 83 -11.30 -28.52 -3.54
C ASP A 83 -11.16 -27.52 -4.72
N ALA A 84 -11.87 -26.41 -4.67
CA ALA A 84 -11.74 -25.30 -5.63
C ALA A 84 -10.82 -24.18 -5.15
N ILE A 85 -10.17 -24.34 -3.97
CA ILE A 85 -9.30 -23.32 -3.38
C ILE A 85 -7.85 -23.79 -3.46
N TYR A 86 -7.00 -22.98 -4.12
CA TYR A 86 -5.56 -23.09 -4.01
C TYR A 86 -5.02 -21.95 -3.15
N ASN A 87 -4.34 -22.27 -2.07
CA ASN A 87 -3.75 -21.30 -1.17
C ASN A 87 -2.23 -21.47 -1.15
N TRP A 88 -1.51 -20.35 -1.36
CA TRP A 88 -0.07 -20.27 -1.27
C TRP A 88 0.30 -19.09 -0.39
N THR A 89 0.78 -19.40 0.81
CA THR A 89 1.11 -18.40 1.82
C THR A 89 2.58 -17.99 1.74
N TYR A 90 2.92 -16.87 2.37
CA TYR A 90 4.31 -16.48 2.59
C TYR A 90 5.11 -17.57 3.33
N ALA A 91 4.50 -18.27 4.29
CA ALA A 91 5.15 -19.38 4.98
C ALA A 91 5.48 -20.55 4.02
N ASP A 92 4.58 -20.85 3.08
CA ASP A 92 4.80 -21.87 2.05
C ASP A 92 5.95 -21.49 1.11
N GLU A 93 6.00 -20.21 0.69
CA GLU A 93 7.07 -19.66 -0.13
C GLU A 93 8.43 -19.77 0.59
N GLN A 94 8.50 -19.31 1.84
CA GLN A 94 9.73 -19.37 2.62
C GLN A 94 10.16 -20.82 2.92
N LYS A 95 9.21 -21.73 3.09
CA LYS A 95 9.49 -23.17 3.19
C LYS A 95 10.04 -23.71 1.88
N ALA A 96 9.39 -23.43 0.75
CA ALA A 96 9.86 -23.85 -0.57
C ALA A 96 11.28 -23.32 -0.88
N LYS A 97 11.57 -22.08 -0.48
CA LYS A 97 12.91 -21.47 -0.60
C LYS A 97 13.97 -22.28 0.16
N ARG A 98 13.69 -22.66 1.41
CA ARG A 98 14.64 -23.42 2.26
C ARG A 98 14.80 -24.88 1.83
N ASP A 99 13.68 -25.50 1.44
CA ASP A 99 13.61 -26.94 1.18
C ASP A 99 13.88 -27.27 -0.32
N TRP A 100 14.27 -26.28 -1.14
CA TRP A 100 14.59 -26.49 -2.55
C TRP A 100 15.72 -27.51 -2.71
N SER A 101 15.41 -28.61 -3.41
CA SER A 101 16.33 -29.73 -3.58
C SER A 101 16.59 -30.10 -5.06
N ASP A 102 15.98 -29.39 -5.98
CA ASP A 102 16.21 -29.60 -7.41
C ASP A 102 17.62 -29.08 -7.78
N VAL A 103 18.50 -30.01 -8.16
CA VAL A 103 19.90 -29.69 -8.55
C VAL A 103 20.05 -29.35 -10.04
N GLU A 104 19.00 -29.59 -10.83
CA GLU A 104 19.03 -29.32 -12.28
C GLU A 104 18.54 -27.90 -12.61
N HIS A 105 17.76 -27.29 -11.72
CA HIS A 105 17.19 -25.96 -11.90
C HIS A 105 17.55 -25.03 -10.76
N ASN A 106 17.73 -23.75 -11.07
CA ASN A 106 17.94 -22.73 -10.06
C ASN A 106 16.70 -22.58 -9.17
N ASN A 107 16.91 -22.34 -7.89
CA ASN A 107 15.82 -22.08 -6.95
C ASN A 107 15.07 -20.79 -7.36
N PRO A 108 13.82 -20.87 -7.82
CA PRO A 108 13.06 -19.68 -8.24
C PRO A 108 12.74 -18.73 -7.10
N TYR A 109 12.83 -19.21 -5.85
CA TYR A 109 12.54 -18.44 -4.63
C TYR A 109 13.80 -17.80 -4.02
N GLU A 110 14.99 -18.08 -4.55
CA GLU A 110 16.28 -17.69 -3.93
C GLU A 110 16.36 -16.18 -3.69
N ASN A 111 15.94 -15.38 -4.66
CA ASN A 111 16.02 -13.93 -4.61
C ASN A 111 14.78 -13.26 -3.98
N LEU A 112 13.79 -14.03 -3.53
CA LEU A 112 12.64 -13.46 -2.85
C LEU A 112 13.02 -12.99 -1.43
N PRO A 113 12.66 -11.75 -1.05
CA PRO A 113 13.06 -11.21 0.25
C PRO A 113 12.34 -11.89 1.41
N GLN A 114 13.00 -11.90 2.57
CA GLN A 114 12.34 -12.27 3.81
C GLN A 114 11.63 -11.07 4.38
N LEU A 115 10.35 -11.24 4.75
CA LEU A 115 9.56 -10.24 5.46
C LEU A 115 9.87 -10.34 6.96
N ASN A 116 10.35 -9.24 7.54
CA ASN A 116 10.50 -9.08 8.98
C ASN A 116 9.54 -7.98 9.45
N LEU A 117 8.60 -8.33 10.32
CA LEU A 117 7.65 -7.38 10.92
C LEU A 117 8.16 -6.97 12.30
N PHE A 118 8.36 -5.68 12.48
CA PHE A 118 8.70 -5.08 13.75
C PHE A 118 7.57 -4.16 14.20
N THR A 119 7.14 -4.34 15.45
CA THR A 119 6.15 -3.45 16.07
C THR A 119 6.83 -2.65 17.17
N TYR A 120 6.58 -1.34 17.17
CA TYR A 120 7.11 -0.42 18.17
C TYR A 120 5.97 0.12 19.03
N GLN A 121 6.14 0.03 20.34
CA GLN A 121 5.14 0.55 21.26
C GLN A 121 5.31 2.07 21.38
N MET A 122 4.36 2.81 20.84
CA MET A 122 4.32 4.28 20.88
C MET A 122 3.45 4.82 22.02
N SER A 123 3.24 4.03 23.06
CA SER A 123 2.24 4.28 24.11
C SER A 123 2.38 5.63 24.83
N GLU A 124 3.59 6.15 25.03
CA GLU A 124 3.79 7.44 25.69
C GLU A 124 3.46 8.63 24.78
N ILE A 125 3.87 8.56 23.51
CA ILE A 125 3.58 9.61 22.52
C ILE A 125 2.07 9.70 22.27
N ILE A 126 1.42 8.55 22.16
CA ILE A 126 -0.03 8.45 21.94
C ILE A 126 -0.79 8.86 23.21
N ARG A 127 -0.36 8.43 24.38
CA ARG A 127 -1.01 8.75 25.67
C ARG A 127 -1.06 10.25 25.91
N ASP A 128 0.03 10.97 25.65
CA ASP A 128 0.08 12.43 25.79
C ASP A 128 -0.90 13.13 24.84
N GLN A 129 -1.16 12.57 23.65
CA GLN A 129 -2.15 13.11 22.72
C GLN A 129 -3.59 12.83 23.15
N LEU A 130 -3.87 11.63 23.65
CA LEU A 130 -5.17 11.28 24.19
C LEU A 130 -5.52 12.10 25.45
N GLN A 131 -4.50 12.49 26.26
CA GLN A 131 -4.69 13.36 27.41
C GLN A 131 -4.85 14.86 27.06
N GLN A 132 -4.41 15.28 25.87
CA GLN A 132 -4.59 16.67 25.38
C GLN A 132 -5.84 16.84 24.48
N GLY A 133 -6.44 15.75 24.03
CA GLY A 133 -7.57 15.75 23.12
C GLY A 133 -8.91 15.62 23.85
N VAL A 134 -9.55 16.77 24.00
CA VAL A 134 -11.02 16.96 24.09
C VAL A 134 -11.72 16.25 25.24
N GLU A 135 -11.84 16.90 26.37
CA GLU A 135 -12.99 16.75 27.26
C GLU A 135 -14.26 17.16 26.48
N ILE A 136 -14.93 16.20 25.89
CA ILE A 136 -16.31 16.35 25.45
C ILE A 136 -17.18 15.60 26.48
N GLU A 137 -17.85 16.39 27.30
CA GLU A 137 -18.98 15.98 28.16
C GLU A 137 -18.82 14.64 28.92
N GLY A 138 -17.76 14.49 29.72
CA GLY A 138 -17.78 13.54 30.86
C GLY A 138 -17.79 12.05 30.55
N GLU A 139 -17.61 11.61 29.32
CA GLU A 139 -17.46 10.22 28.94
C GLU A 139 -16.08 9.96 28.37
N THR A 140 -15.37 8.99 28.94
CA THR A 140 -14.06 8.53 28.48
C THR A 140 -14.27 7.58 27.29
N GLU A 141 -14.37 8.12 26.09
CA GLU A 141 -14.28 7.27 24.90
C GLU A 141 -12.81 6.91 24.65
N GLU A 142 -12.50 5.62 24.52
CA GLU A 142 -11.23 5.12 24.04
C GLU A 142 -11.10 5.47 22.54
N TYR A 143 -10.45 6.58 22.25
CA TYR A 143 -10.15 6.92 20.87
C TYR A 143 -9.03 6.02 20.33
N ALA A 144 -9.31 5.34 19.23
CA ALA A 144 -8.26 4.69 18.44
C ALA A 144 -7.31 5.77 17.90
N PHE A 145 -5.99 5.50 17.95
CA PHE A 145 -5.00 6.40 17.38
C PHE A 145 -5.24 6.56 15.87
N ASP A 146 -5.46 7.81 15.44
CA ASP A 146 -5.63 8.15 14.04
C ASP A 146 -4.34 8.77 13.48
N LEU A 147 -3.63 8.00 12.65
CA LEU A 147 -2.39 8.44 12.00
C LEU A 147 -2.63 9.65 11.08
N ASN A 148 -3.80 9.75 10.48
CA ASN A 148 -4.18 10.83 9.58
C ASN A 148 -4.32 12.15 10.34
N LEU A 149 -4.91 12.07 11.53
CA LEU A 149 -5.02 13.21 12.43
C LEU A 149 -3.64 13.62 12.95
N PHE A 150 -2.79 12.65 13.29
CA PHE A 150 -1.44 12.90 13.83
C PHE A 150 -0.57 13.70 12.85
N PHE A 151 -0.59 13.35 11.57
CA PHE A 151 0.16 14.03 10.51
C PHE A 151 -0.66 15.12 9.80
N SER A 152 -1.78 15.57 10.38
CA SER A 152 -2.56 16.66 9.79
C SER A 152 -1.80 17.97 9.73
N THR A 153 -2.04 18.75 8.67
CA THR A 153 -1.36 20.02 8.41
C THR A 153 -2.31 21.21 8.47
N LYS A 154 -1.76 22.37 8.84
CA LYS A 154 -2.42 23.67 8.76
C LYS A 154 -2.30 24.22 7.33
N ALA A 155 -3.07 25.25 7.01
CA ALA A 155 -3.03 25.94 5.71
C ALA A 155 -1.64 26.49 5.33
N ASN A 156 -0.78 26.79 6.32
CA ASN A 156 0.59 27.24 6.10
C ASN A 156 1.59 26.10 5.86
N GLY A 157 1.14 24.84 5.81
CA GLY A 157 1.97 23.67 5.57
C GLY A 157 2.76 23.18 6.79
N SER A 158 2.54 23.72 8.01
CA SER A 158 3.08 23.16 9.26
C SER A 158 2.15 22.09 9.82
N PHE A 159 2.65 21.18 10.65
CA PHE A 159 1.80 20.21 11.33
C PHE A 159 0.89 20.86 12.38
N VAL A 160 -0.32 20.33 12.55
CA VAL A 160 -1.21 20.71 13.65
C VAL A 160 -0.55 20.34 14.97
N TYR A 161 -0.01 19.13 15.05
CA TYR A 161 0.65 18.56 16.23
C TYR A 161 2.19 18.59 16.09
N GLU A 162 2.75 19.75 15.78
CA GLU A 162 4.17 19.95 15.47
C GLU A 162 5.11 19.30 16.49
N SER A 163 4.91 19.58 17.80
CA SER A 163 5.74 19.04 18.88
C SER A 163 5.63 17.51 19.02
N SER A 164 4.48 16.93 18.68
CA SER A 164 4.29 15.47 18.72
C SER A 164 5.00 14.79 17.55
N VAL A 165 4.97 15.40 16.36
CA VAL A 165 5.74 14.91 15.20
C VAL A 165 7.23 15.00 15.48
N ASP A 166 7.72 16.09 16.13
CA ASP A 166 9.12 16.19 16.52
C ASP A 166 9.52 15.11 17.52
N ARG A 167 8.69 14.85 18.54
CA ARG A 167 8.92 13.75 19.49
C ARG A 167 8.96 12.39 18.82
N PHE A 168 8.06 12.16 17.85
CA PHE A 168 8.05 10.93 17.07
C PHE A 168 9.35 10.73 16.28
N LEU A 169 9.81 11.74 15.54
CA LEU A 169 11.06 11.67 14.80
C LEU A 169 12.27 11.49 15.71
N ASN A 170 12.28 12.18 16.87
CA ASN A 170 13.31 11.97 17.89
C ASN A 170 13.29 10.54 18.45
N ALA A 171 12.11 9.98 18.73
CA ALA A 171 11.98 8.62 19.21
C ALA A 171 12.54 7.61 18.21
N LEU A 172 12.24 7.76 16.91
CA LEU A 172 12.77 6.89 15.85
C LEU A 172 14.31 6.87 15.80
N THR A 173 14.96 7.95 16.24
CA THR A 173 16.40 8.14 16.09
C THR A 173 17.19 8.01 17.40
N THR A 174 16.53 7.93 18.55
CA THR A 174 17.20 7.95 19.87
C THR A 174 16.76 6.82 20.81
N GLN A 175 15.53 6.32 20.68
CA GLN A 175 15.05 5.24 21.57
C GLN A 175 15.63 3.90 21.17
N GLU A 176 16.10 3.15 22.16
CA GLU A 176 16.67 1.82 21.95
C GLU A 176 15.73 0.90 21.15
N LYS A 177 16.28 0.15 20.18
CA LYS A 177 15.58 -0.73 19.25
C LYS A 177 14.68 -0.06 18.20
N PHE A 178 14.55 1.26 18.19
CA PHE A 178 13.84 1.94 17.10
C PHE A 178 14.67 1.95 15.81
N PRO A 179 14.01 2.04 14.62
CA PRO A 179 14.65 1.71 13.34
C PRO A 179 15.89 2.54 13.01
N PHE A 180 15.93 3.81 13.43
CA PHE A 180 17.02 4.73 13.09
C PHE A 180 17.88 5.11 14.30
N SER A 181 17.79 4.35 15.41
CA SER A 181 18.41 4.75 16.69
C SER A 181 19.92 4.60 16.72
N THR A 182 20.48 3.65 15.97
CA THR A 182 21.94 3.42 15.93
C THR A 182 22.50 3.49 14.51
N PRO A 183 23.80 3.75 14.35
CA PRO A 183 24.46 3.71 13.03
C PRO A 183 24.30 2.37 12.32
N GLU A 184 24.36 1.25 13.06
CA GLU A 184 24.25 -0.09 12.53
C GLU A 184 22.83 -0.33 11.94
N LEU A 185 21.78 0.02 12.68
CA LEU A 185 20.41 -0.05 12.17
C LEU A 185 20.20 0.85 10.95
N ARG A 186 20.78 2.06 10.97
CA ARG A 186 20.73 2.96 9.80
C ARG A 186 21.49 2.44 8.59
N ALA A 187 22.50 1.59 8.80
CA ALA A 187 23.22 0.93 7.69
C ALA A 187 22.37 -0.13 7.00
N GLU A 188 21.47 -0.80 7.75
CA GLU A 188 20.53 -1.76 7.19
C GLU A 188 19.34 -1.07 6.46
N LEU A 189 19.01 0.16 6.83
CA LEU A 189 17.87 0.92 6.31
C LEU A 189 18.31 1.92 5.22
N CYS A 190 18.97 1.42 4.18
CA CYS A 190 19.47 2.25 3.10
C CYS A 190 18.33 2.89 2.29
N HIS A 191 17.30 2.12 1.93
CA HIS A 191 16.18 2.60 1.14
C HIS A 191 14.88 2.27 1.87
N THR A 192 14.18 3.30 2.34
CA THR A 192 12.93 3.13 3.10
C THR A 192 11.75 3.79 2.41
N PHE A 193 10.57 3.19 2.60
CA PHE A 193 9.32 3.66 2.04
C PHE A 193 8.35 3.98 3.18
N TRP A 194 7.87 5.22 3.23
CA TRP A 194 6.96 5.71 4.26
C TRP A 194 5.63 6.08 3.64
N LEU A 195 4.58 5.37 4.06
CA LEU A 195 3.23 5.59 3.56
C LEU A 195 2.50 6.57 4.46
N LEU A 196 1.92 7.60 3.85
CA LEU A 196 1.07 8.60 4.46
C LEU A 196 -0.29 8.62 3.74
N ASP A 197 -1.28 9.27 4.31
CA ASP A 197 -2.62 9.36 3.73
C ASP A 197 -2.86 10.63 2.89
N ARG A 198 -2.03 11.68 3.09
CA ARG A 198 -2.20 12.99 2.43
C ARG A 198 -0.92 13.54 1.85
N VAL A 199 -1.08 14.17 0.67
CA VAL A 199 0.03 14.84 -0.03
C VAL A 199 0.64 15.96 0.81
N ASP A 200 -0.19 16.76 1.49
CA ASP A 200 0.30 17.88 2.32
C ASP A 200 1.08 17.38 3.53
N SER A 201 0.65 16.27 4.14
CA SER A 201 1.38 15.60 5.22
C SER A 201 2.75 15.11 4.75
N ALA A 202 2.81 14.51 3.56
CA ALA A 202 4.06 14.05 2.95
C ALA A 202 5.01 15.23 2.66
N LYS A 203 4.50 16.35 2.11
CA LYS A 203 5.28 17.57 1.87
C LYS A 203 5.82 18.19 3.16
N ALA A 204 4.98 18.26 4.19
CA ALA A 204 5.40 18.78 5.50
C ALA A 204 6.46 17.90 6.16
N LEU A 205 6.28 16.57 6.09
CA LEU A 205 7.23 15.61 6.64
C LEU A 205 8.56 15.66 5.90
N ALA A 206 8.55 15.76 4.57
CA ALA A 206 9.77 15.90 3.76
C ALA A 206 10.62 17.11 4.22
N LYS A 207 10.00 18.26 4.48
CA LYS A 207 10.70 19.44 4.98
C LYS A 207 11.32 19.19 6.35
N LYS A 208 10.61 18.53 7.26
CA LYS A 208 11.14 18.19 8.58
C LYS A 208 12.30 17.21 8.52
N LEU A 209 12.19 16.16 7.71
CA LEU A 209 13.25 15.16 7.54
C LEU A 209 14.53 15.79 6.98
N LYS A 210 14.44 16.67 5.99
CA LYS A 210 15.60 17.41 5.45
C LYS A 210 16.30 18.28 6.48
N ALA A 211 15.59 18.79 7.48
CA ALA A 211 16.14 19.60 8.55
C ALA A 211 16.59 18.78 9.77
N HIS A 212 16.22 17.50 9.85
CA HIS A 212 16.47 16.67 11.03
C HIS A 212 17.93 16.18 11.07
N PRO A 213 18.60 16.18 12.23
CA PRO A 213 20.03 15.86 12.36
C PRO A 213 20.45 14.51 11.77
N VAL A 214 19.58 13.49 11.87
CA VAL A 214 19.84 12.13 11.33
C VAL A 214 19.33 11.99 9.91
N PHE A 215 18.09 12.41 9.63
CA PHE A 215 17.46 12.17 8.34
C PHE A 215 17.99 13.06 7.20
N LYS A 216 18.69 14.17 7.52
CA LYS A 216 19.36 14.99 6.51
C LYS A 216 20.41 14.23 5.67
N ASP A 217 20.89 13.09 6.20
CA ASP A 217 21.86 12.24 5.51
C ASP A 217 21.19 11.30 4.48
N TYR A 218 19.85 11.34 4.39
CA TYR A 218 19.04 10.60 3.41
C TYR A 218 18.55 11.55 2.31
N GLU A 219 18.55 11.08 1.07
CA GLU A 219 17.79 11.76 0.01
C GLU A 219 16.29 11.54 0.24
N ILE A 220 15.55 12.65 0.38
CA ILE A 220 14.10 12.63 0.65
C ILE A 220 13.35 12.78 -0.66
N ILE A 221 12.60 11.75 -1.05
CA ILE A 221 11.86 11.68 -2.31
C ILE A 221 10.37 11.81 -2.01
N LEU A 222 9.70 12.75 -2.67
CA LEU A 222 8.24 12.84 -2.65
C LEU A 222 7.68 12.07 -3.86
N ALA A 223 7.07 10.92 -3.59
CA ALA A 223 6.36 10.08 -4.56
C ALA A 223 4.83 10.23 -4.40
N ALA A 224 4.34 11.47 -4.28
CA ALA A 224 2.95 11.79 -4.02
C ALA A 224 2.53 13.06 -4.77
N GLY A 225 1.27 13.14 -5.18
CA GLY A 225 0.73 14.25 -5.94
C GLY A 225 1.48 14.45 -7.27
N ASP A 226 1.92 15.68 -7.54
CA ASP A 226 2.75 16.00 -8.70
C ASP A 226 4.25 15.68 -8.51
N GLY A 227 4.59 15.11 -7.38
CA GLY A 227 5.96 14.74 -7.00
C GLY A 227 6.88 15.92 -6.69
N ARG A 228 6.39 17.14 -6.62
CA ARG A 228 7.19 18.33 -6.34
C ARG A 228 7.14 18.71 -4.86
N LEU A 229 8.30 19.00 -4.29
CA LEU A 229 8.42 19.56 -2.95
C LEU A 229 8.26 21.09 -2.96
N SER A 230 8.63 21.74 -4.08
CA SER A 230 8.49 23.17 -4.35
C SER A 230 8.00 23.40 -5.77
N GLU A 231 7.59 24.62 -6.09
CA GLU A 231 7.18 25.01 -7.46
C GLU A 231 8.34 24.99 -8.46
N GLU A 232 9.57 25.06 -7.97
CA GLU A 232 10.80 25.06 -8.77
C GLU A 232 11.22 23.64 -9.19
N ASP A 233 10.68 22.61 -8.55
CA ASP A 233 11.01 21.23 -8.86
C ASP A 233 10.38 20.80 -10.20
N GLU A 234 11.12 20.04 -11.00
CA GLU A 234 10.56 19.40 -12.19
C GLU A 234 9.55 18.32 -11.84
N ALA A 235 8.42 18.31 -12.53
CA ALA A 235 7.43 17.24 -12.41
C ALA A 235 7.94 15.98 -13.11
N LYS A 236 8.28 14.94 -12.33
CA LYS A 236 8.62 13.60 -12.82
C LYS A 236 7.61 12.59 -12.28
N LYS A 237 7.40 11.51 -13.04
CA LYS A 237 6.61 10.38 -12.55
C LYS A 237 7.25 9.83 -11.27
N ALA A 238 6.43 9.47 -10.28
CA ALA A 238 6.90 8.98 -8.98
C ALA A 238 7.88 7.81 -9.12
N TYR A 239 7.58 6.85 -9.98
CA TYR A 239 8.43 5.70 -10.24
C TYR A 239 9.83 6.08 -10.74
N ASP A 240 9.91 6.99 -11.73
CA ASP A 240 11.20 7.42 -12.30
C ASP A 240 12.04 8.17 -11.25
N LYS A 241 11.40 8.99 -10.41
CA LYS A 241 12.09 9.68 -9.30
C LYS A 241 12.71 8.71 -8.30
N VAL A 242 11.92 7.71 -7.90
CA VAL A 242 12.36 6.71 -6.90
C VAL A 242 13.52 5.91 -7.47
N ARG A 243 13.40 5.41 -8.70
CA ARG A 243 14.43 4.64 -9.37
C ARG A 243 15.72 5.46 -9.50
N ASP A 244 15.63 6.67 -10.08
CA ASP A 244 16.81 7.53 -10.30
C ASP A 244 17.50 7.88 -8.96
N ALA A 245 16.74 8.01 -7.87
CA ALA A 245 17.30 8.30 -6.56
C ALA A 245 17.98 7.08 -5.92
N ILE A 246 17.39 5.89 -6.04
CA ILE A 246 17.99 4.65 -5.54
C ILE A 246 19.29 4.34 -6.29
N ASP A 247 19.33 4.59 -7.60
CA ASP A 247 20.53 4.39 -8.42
C ASP A 247 21.66 5.40 -8.10
N LYS A 248 21.31 6.57 -7.58
CA LYS A 248 22.24 7.68 -7.37
C LYS A 248 22.73 7.84 -5.93
N TYR A 249 21.88 7.53 -4.94
CA TYR A 249 22.15 7.80 -3.54
C TYR A 249 22.17 6.51 -2.72
N ASP A 250 23.11 6.40 -1.81
CA ASP A 250 23.27 5.23 -0.94
C ASP A 250 22.09 5.11 0.06
N LYS A 251 21.45 6.22 0.40
CA LYS A 251 20.34 6.26 1.38
C LYS A 251 19.21 7.14 0.90
N THR A 252 18.01 6.57 0.88
CA THR A 252 16.80 7.29 0.48
C THR A 252 15.64 7.07 1.45
N ILE A 253 14.77 8.08 1.58
CA ILE A 253 13.45 7.95 2.19
C ILE A 253 12.42 8.38 1.17
N THR A 254 11.61 7.45 0.72
CA THR A 254 10.50 7.73 -0.19
C THR A 254 9.22 7.95 0.59
N LEU A 255 8.62 9.13 0.45
CA LEU A 255 7.33 9.47 1.02
C LEU A 255 6.24 9.29 -0.05
N SER A 256 5.30 8.40 0.18
CA SER A 256 4.17 8.11 -0.71
C SER A 256 2.83 8.33 -0.02
N VAL A 257 1.78 8.39 -0.83
CA VAL A 257 0.39 8.52 -0.36
C VAL A 257 -0.41 7.36 -0.95
N GLY A 258 -1.10 6.65 -0.06
CA GLY A 258 -1.99 5.54 -0.41
C GLY A 258 -3.45 5.96 -0.49
#